data_ae7022efc596eb745b1b716c90f96747
#
_entry.id   ae7022efc596eb745b1b716c90f96747
#
_cell.length_a   1.000
_cell.length_b   1.000
_cell.length_c   1.000
_cell.angle_alpha   90.00
_cell.angle_beta   90.00
_cell.angle_gamma   90.00
#
_symmetry.space_group_name_H-M   'P 1'
#
loop_
_entity.id
_entity.type
_entity.pdbx_description
1 polymer ?
#
loop_
_entity_poly.entity_id
_entity_poly.type
_entity_poly.pdbx_seq_one_letter_code
_entity_poly.pdbx_strand_id
1 'polypeptide(L)'
;MMRSLKFGHWVALLCMVAVVVGCGSTRESAWDTTEGAGATDEASKAKAADLLQKASAAWDGRNDINQAKAAVDYLKQATDLDPSNGQALANLSHAIYFYGDCHLRFDEDNPDLYKDTHEEGTKAAERALAALSPAFAEKMAAGSRIEDALDALDRSAVPALYWRSSNLGRWATLESFATLLSYKDEVRAIMEFCLAEEPTYWYQGPDRYFGIFYARAPSFAGGDMKKSAAHFNASMEAHPDYWGTRVAMAEEWAIKEDNKDLYLELLDYVLAGDPDVIPYIKPENLCEQRKAKILKEDIDEYF
;
A
#
# COMPACT_ATOMS: atom_id res chain seq x y z
N MET A 1 28.90 -73.70 -31.17
CA MET A 1 27.77 -73.62 -30.23
C MET A 1 27.90 -72.31 -29.47
N MET A 2 27.33 -71.22 -29.97
CA MET A 2 27.41 -69.93 -29.33
C MET A 2 26.03 -69.42 -28.98
N ARG A 3 25.74 -69.25 -27.70
CA ARG A 3 24.46 -68.74 -27.18
C ARG A 3 24.48 -67.20 -27.22
N SER A 4 23.51 -66.63 -27.94
CA SER A 4 23.20 -65.22 -28.05
C SER A 4 22.53 -64.75 -26.74
N LEU A 5 23.11 -63.72 -26.05
CA LEU A 5 22.49 -62.98 -24.97
C LEU A 5 21.81 -61.78 -25.59
N LYS A 6 20.49 -61.68 -25.41
CA LYS A 6 19.69 -60.47 -25.73
C LYS A 6 19.78 -59.49 -24.54
N PHE A 7 20.37 -58.33 -24.77
CA PHE A 7 20.30 -57.16 -23.87
C PHE A 7 18.98 -56.43 -24.11
N GLY A 8 18.09 -56.44 -23.11
CA GLY A 8 16.89 -55.62 -23.11
C GLY A 8 17.23 -54.21 -22.67
N HIS A 9 16.91 -53.20 -23.52
CA HIS A 9 17.04 -51.80 -23.22
C HIS A 9 15.79 -51.34 -22.45
N TRP A 10 15.97 -51.04 -21.16
CA TRP A 10 15.00 -50.28 -20.39
C TRP A 10 15.30 -48.82 -20.60
N VAL A 11 14.44 -48.11 -21.35
CA VAL A 11 14.46 -46.66 -21.46
C VAL A 11 13.66 -46.13 -20.27
N ALA A 12 14.36 -45.65 -19.25
CA ALA A 12 13.77 -44.93 -18.15
C ALA A 12 13.43 -43.48 -18.65
N LEU A 13 12.14 -43.22 -18.83
CA LEU A 13 11.63 -41.88 -19.17
C LEU A 13 11.67 -41.04 -17.87
N LEU A 14 12.71 -40.22 -17.73
CA LEU A 14 12.78 -39.22 -16.66
C LEU A 14 11.86 -38.06 -17.05
N CYS A 15 10.66 -37.99 -16.44
CA CYS A 15 9.82 -36.80 -16.48
C CYS A 15 10.50 -35.71 -15.66
N MET A 16 11.18 -34.79 -16.34
CA MET A 16 11.70 -33.55 -15.75
C MET A 16 10.51 -32.61 -15.57
N VAL A 17 9.97 -32.59 -14.35
CA VAL A 17 9.03 -31.51 -13.94
C VAL A 17 9.84 -30.26 -13.81
N ALA A 18 9.78 -29.39 -14.81
CA ALA A 18 10.30 -28.04 -14.72
C ALA A 18 9.40 -27.27 -13.77
N VAL A 19 9.80 -27.13 -12.50
CA VAL A 19 9.24 -26.15 -11.58
C VAL A 19 9.69 -24.80 -12.11
N VAL A 20 8.78 -24.07 -12.77
CA VAL A 20 8.98 -22.65 -13.10
C VAL A 20 8.90 -21.92 -11.75
N VAL A 21 10.04 -21.74 -11.10
CA VAL A 21 10.18 -20.81 -9.98
C VAL A 21 10.03 -19.43 -10.60
N GLY A 22 8.85 -18.82 -10.46
CA GLY A 22 8.65 -17.41 -10.77
C GLY A 22 9.61 -16.61 -9.90
N CYS A 23 10.53 -15.86 -10.50
CA CYS A 23 11.39 -14.91 -9.82
C CYS A 23 10.58 -13.67 -9.45
N GLY A 24 9.74 -13.77 -8.42
CA GLY A 24 9.18 -12.68 -7.67
C GLY A 24 9.40 -13.00 -6.20
N SER A 25 9.82 -12.04 -5.38
CA SER A 25 9.85 -12.24 -3.94
C SER A 25 8.41 -12.49 -3.47
N THR A 26 8.15 -13.68 -2.95
CA THR A 26 6.84 -14.02 -2.37
C THR A 26 6.85 -13.54 -0.94
N ARG A 27 6.01 -12.55 -0.65
CA ARG A 27 5.71 -12.06 0.69
C ARG A 27 4.80 -13.08 1.41
N GLU A 28 5.04 -13.30 2.69
CA GLU A 28 4.13 -14.04 3.55
C GLU A 28 2.97 -13.13 3.98
N SER A 29 1.74 -13.52 3.67
CA SER A 29 0.54 -12.77 4.04
C SER A 29 0.11 -13.08 5.48
N ALA A 30 -0.52 -12.12 6.17
CA ALA A 30 -0.95 -12.32 7.55
C ALA A 30 -2.11 -13.32 7.69
N TRP A 31 -2.86 -13.60 6.63
CA TRP A 31 -3.87 -14.66 6.61
C TRP A 31 -3.32 -16.06 6.35
N ASP A 32 -2.04 -16.19 5.97
CA ASP A 32 -1.36 -17.49 5.83
C ASP A 32 -0.95 -18.05 7.21
N THR A 33 -0.92 -17.19 8.25
CA THR A 33 -0.62 -17.56 9.62
C THR A 33 -1.93 -17.80 10.38
N THR A 34 -2.19 -19.04 10.74
CA THR A 34 -3.39 -19.50 11.48
C THR A 34 -3.36 -19.20 12.99
N GLU A 35 -2.80 -18.10 13.42
CA GLU A 35 -2.97 -17.65 14.79
C GLU A 35 -4.37 -17.04 14.93
N GLY A 36 -5.36 -17.88 15.20
CA GLY A 36 -6.70 -17.45 15.55
C GLY A 36 -6.66 -16.50 16.73
N ALA A 37 -7.20 -15.31 16.56
CA ALA A 37 -7.39 -14.37 17.65
C ALA A 37 -8.24 -15.04 18.74
N GLY A 38 -7.61 -15.43 19.84
CA GLY A 38 -8.35 -15.89 21.04
C GLY A 38 -9.27 -14.79 21.53
N ALA A 39 -10.34 -15.17 22.24
CA ALA A 39 -11.24 -14.18 22.83
C ALA A 39 -10.47 -13.23 23.76
N THR A 40 -10.49 -11.95 23.45
CA THR A 40 -9.83 -10.92 24.26
C THR A 40 -10.61 -10.67 25.55
N ASP A 41 -9.96 -10.74 26.72
CA ASP A 41 -10.60 -10.44 27.98
C ASP A 41 -10.85 -8.93 28.18
N GLU A 42 -11.77 -8.56 29.07
CA GLU A 42 -12.16 -7.16 29.31
C GLU A 42 -11.00 -6.30 29.88
N ALA A 43 -10.07 -6.88 30.60
CA ALA A 43 -8.90 -6.14 31.14
C ALA A 43 -7.92 -5.78 30.00
N SER A 44 -7.73 -6.68 29.04
CA SER A 44 -6.94 -6.45 27.84
C SER A 44 -7.59 -5.39 26.95
N LYS A 45 -8.90 -5.44 26.73
CA LYS A 45 -9.65 -4.39 25.99
C LYS A 45 -9.52 -3.02 26.64
N ALA A 46 -9.63 -2.94 27.97
CA ALA A 46 -9.50 -1.67 28.69
C ALA A 46 -8.07 -1.08 28.51
N LYS A 47 -7.03 -1.90 28.56
CA LYS A 47 -5.65 -1.47 28.28
C LYS A 47 -5.47 -1.06 26.83
N ALA A 48 -6.03 -1.81 25.89
CA ALA A 48 -6.02 -1.45 24.47
C ALA A 48 -6.67 -0.08 24.24
N ALA A 49 -7.81 0.21 24.89
CA ALA A 49 -8.46 1.50 24.79
C ALA A 49 -7.60 2.68 25.30
N ASP A 50 -6.85 2.51 26.41
CA ASP A 50 -5.91 3.52 26.90
C ASP A 50 -4.77 3.74 25.89
N LEU A 51 -4.24 2.68 25.28
CA LEU A 51 -3.21 2.77 24.25
C LEU A 51 -3.73 3.47 22.98
N LEU A 52 -4.98 3.22 22.57
CA LEU A 52 -5.59 3.91 21.45
C LEU A 52 -5.74 5.42 21.69
N GLN A 53 -6.04 5.84 22.92
CA GLN A 53 -6.04 7.27 23.27
C GLN A 53 -4.64 7.89 23.17
N LYS A 54 -3.61 7.19 23.65
CA LYS A 54 -2.21 7.62 23.50
C LYS A 54 -1.77 7.68 22.06
N ALA A 55 -2.19 6.69 21.25
CA ALA A 55 -1.94 6.68 19.82
C ALA A 55 -2.58 7.89 19.12
N SER A 56 -3.82 8.23 19.45
CA SER A 56 -4.50 9.41 18.89
C SER A 56 -3.77 10.70 19.26
N ALA A 57 -3.35 10.87 20.51
CA ALA A 57 -2.60 12.04 20.93
C ALA A 57 -1.24 12.16 20.23
N ALA A 58 -0.53 11.05 20.04
CA ALA A 58 0.72 11.02 19.29
C ALA A 58 0.49 11.29 17.79
N TRP A 59 -0.61 10.76 17.21
CA TRP A 59 -1.00 10.99 15.82
C TRP A 59 -1.25 12.46 15.50
N ASP A 60 -1.81 13.22 16.42
CA ASP A 60 -1.99 14.66 16.24
C ASP A 60 -0.65 15.40 16.08
N GLY A 61 0.42 14.86 16.68
CA GLY A 61 1.77 15.38 16.54
C GLY A 61 2.63 14.73 15.44
N ARG A 62 2.05 13.94 14.52
CA ARG A 62 2.77 13.07 13.56
C ARG A 62 3.73 13.77 12.59
N ASN A 63 3.71 15.09 12.50
CA ASN A 63 4.74 15.83 11.78
C ASN A 63 6.14 15.67 12.40
N ASP A 64 6.23 15.39 13.69
CA ASP A 64 7.45 14.97 14.37
C ASP A 64 7.63 13.45 14.25
N ILE A 65 8.83 13.03 13.81
CA ILE A 65 9.14 11.60 13.57
C ILE A 65 8.95 10.74 14.83
N ASN A 66 9.26 11.27 16.03
CA ASN A 66 9.11 10.52 17.28
C ASN A 66 7.63 10.35 17.64
N GLN A 67 6.79 11.36 17.34
CA GLN A 67 5.35 11.28 17.55
C GLN A 67 4.70 10.32 16.53
N ALA A 68 5.09 10.37 15.26
CA ALA A 68 4.63 9.42 14.25
C ALA A 68 4.99 7.98 14.65
N LYS A 69 6.24 7.75 15.08
CA LYS A 69 6.67 6.44 15.58
C LYS A 69 5.91 6.03 16.83
N ALA A 70 5.71 6.93 17.79
CA ALA A 70 4.96 6.64 19.01
C ALA A 70 3.51 6.24 18.72
N ALA A 71 2.85 6.90 17.73
CA ALA A 71 1.51 6.52 17.28
C ALA A 71 1.48 5.08 16.76
N VAL A 72 2.45 4.70 15.92
CA VAL A 72 2.61 3.33 15.42
C VAL A 72 2.82 2.35 16.58
N ASP A 73 3.75 2.64 17.50
CA ASP A 73 4.07 1.76 18.62
C ASP A 73 2.88 1.54 19.57
N TYR A 74 2.09 2.60 19.86
CA TYR A 74 0.88 2.47 20.67
C TYR A 74 -0.22 1.68 19.95
N LEU A 75 -0.42 1.90 18.64
CA LEU A 75 -1.36 1.13 17.85
C LEU A 75 -0.99 -0.36 17.79
N LYS A 76 0.30 -0.69 17.61
CA LYS A 76 0.80 -2.07 17.69
C LYS A 76 0.44 -2.73 19.01
N GLN A 77 0.81 -2.09 20.12
CA GLN A 77 0.51 -2.62 21.47
C GLN A 77 -1.00 -2.78 21.68
N ALA A 78 -1.83 -1.84 21.22
CA ALA A 78 -3.27 -1.92 21.34
C ALA A 78 -3.85 -3.09 20.53
N THR A 79 -3.40 -3.28 19.29
CA THR A 79 -3.87 -4.36 18.40
C THR A 79 -3.31 -5.73 18.76
N ASP A 80 -2.22 -5.81 19.52
CA ASP A 80 -1.73 -7.06 20.11
C ASP A 80 -2.58 -7.46 21.33
N LEU A 81 -3.09 -6.50 22.10
CA LEU A 81 -4.01 -6.73 23.22
C LEU A 81 -5.45 -7.02 22.77
N ASP A 82 -5.89 -6.41 21.66
CA ASP A 82 -7.21 -6.64 21.07
C ASP A 82 -7.10 -6.85 19.54
N PRO A 83 -6.70 -8.04 19.11
CA PRO A 83 -6.55 -8.36 17.70
C PRO A 83 -7.89 -8.46 16.94
N SER A 84 -9.01 -8.40 17.63
CA SER A 84 -10.34 -8.37 17.01
C SER A 84 -10.80 -6.96 16.61
N ASN A 85 -10.05 -5.92 16.99
CA ASN A 85 -10.36 -4.54 16.64
C ASN A 85 -9.87 -4.20 15.22
N GLY A 86 -10.67 -4.57 14.22
CA GLY A 86 -10.34 -4.33 12.81
C GLY A 86 -10.11 -2.86 12.46
N GLN A 87 -10.83 -1.92 13.11
CA GLN A 87 -10.62 -0.49 12.90
C GLN A 87 -9.28 -0.01 13.44
N ALA A 88 -8.85 -0.49 14.60
CA ALA A 88 -7.54 -0.14 15.16
C ALA A 88 -6.41 -0.69 14.27
N LEU A 89 -6.58 -1.90 13.73
CA LEU A 89 -5.64 -2.50 12.78
C LEU A 89 -5.57 -1.72 11.45
N ALA A 90 -6.70 -1.23 10.94
CA ALA A 90 -6.72 -0.36 9.75
C ALA A 90 -6.00 0.98 10.03
N ASN A 91 -6.22 1.57 11.21
CA ASN A 91 -5.52 2.78 11.64
C ASN A 91 -4.01 2.54 11.82
N LEU A 92 -3.62 1.36 12.29
CA LEU A 92 -2.20 0.96 12.36
C LEU A 92 -1.56 0.94 10.97
N SER A 93 -2.22 0.33 9.99
CA SER A 93 -1.72 0.30 8.60
C SER A 93 -1.56 1.71 8.02
N HIS A 94 -2.51 2.61 8.29
CA HIS A 94 -2.42 4.03 7.90
C HIS A 94 -1.24 4.73 8.58
N ALA A 95 -1.10 4.58 9.90
CA ALA A 95 -0.02 5.21 10.65
C ALA A 95 1.36 4.72 10.19
N ILE A 96 1.50 3.44 9.90
CA ILE A 96 2.71 2.85 9.32
C ILE A 96 3.00 3.45 7.93
N TYR A 97 1.98 3.58 7.07
CA TYR A 97 2.15 4.21 5.76
C TYR A 97 2.70 5.63 5.89
N PHE A 98 2.07 6.45 6.75
CA PHE A 98 2.50 7.83 6.97
C PHE A 98 3.93 7.88 7.52
N TYR A 99 4.26 7.07 8.54
CA TYR A 99 5.59 7.02 9.13
C TYR A 99 6.65 6.63 8.07
N GLY A 100 6.36 5.62 7.25
CA GLY A 100 7.22 5.21 6.14
C GLY A 100 7.39 6.33 5.10
N ASP A 101 6.29 6.80 4.51
CA ASP A 101 6.32 7.67 3.33
C ASP A 101 6.70 9.14 3.66
N CYS A 102 6.43 9.61 4.88
CA CYS A 102 6.70 10.99 5.29
C CYS A 102 7.95 11.18 6.17
N HIS A 103 8.52 10.09 6.70
CA HIS A 103 9.72 10.18 7.52
C HIS A 103 10.83 9.26 7.02
N LEU A 104 10.59 7.94 6.93
CA LEU A 104 11.65 6.98 6.58
C LEU A 104 12.06 7.05 5.10
N ARG A 105 11.19 7.47 4.21
CA ARG A 105 11.52 7.68 2.79
C ARG A 105 12.74 8.58 2.58
N PHE A 106 13.01 9.47 3.53
CA PHE A 106 14.09 10.46 3.46
C PHE A 106 15.32 10.07 4.29
N ASP A 107 15.34 8.87 4.84
CA ASP A 107 16.47 8.28 5.56
C ASP A 107 17.26 7.37 4.60
N GLU A 108 18.22 7.97 3.92
CA GLU A 108 19.05 7.26 2.92
C GLU A 108 19.97 6.23 3.56
N ASP A 109 20.24 6.33 4.87
CA ASP A 109 21.11 5.40 5.59
C ASP A 109 20.42 4.07 5.90
N ASN A 110 19.07 4.03 5.91
CA ASN A 110 18.29 2.86 6.30
C ASN A 110 17.17 2.49 5.29
N PRO A 111 17.49 2.22 4.01
CA PRO A 111 16.49 1.93 2.98
C PRO A 111 15.69 0.64 3.27
N ASP A 112 16.31 -0.35 3.92
CA ASP A 112 15.63 -1.59 4.31
C ASP A 112 14.55 -1.33 5.36
N LEU A 113 14.78 -0.45 6.34
CA LEU A 113 13.79 -0.08 7.33
C LEU A 113 12.55 0.55 6.67
N TYR A 114 12.74 1.41 5.67
CA TYR A 114 11.66 1.99 4.89
C TYR A 114 10.82 0.92 4.19
N LYS A 115 11.46 -0.04 3.53
CA LYS A 115 10.82 -1.14 2.83
C LYS A 115 10.05 -2.05 3.80
N ASP A 116 10.71 -2.53 4.85
CA ASP A 116 10.14 -3.45 5.84
C ASP A 116 8.94 -2.83 6.57
N THR A 117 8.98 -1.51 6.82
CA THR A 117 7.87 -0.76 7.39
C THR A 117 6.61 -0.88 6.51
N HIS A 118 6.72 -0.78 5.19
CA HIS A 118 5.57 -0.95 4.31
C HIS A 118 5.07 -2.40 4.23
N GLU A 119 5.94 -3.39 4.35
CA GLU A 119 5.51 -4.79 4.48
C GLU A 119 4.70 -4.99 5.75
N GLU A 120 5.15 -4.43 6.87
CA GLU A 120 4.43 -4.47 8.14
C GLU A 120 3.06 -3.78 8.05
N GLY A 121 2.99 -2.62 7.40
CA GLY A 121 1.71 -1.92 7.14
C GLY A 121 0.73 -2.75 6.32
N THR A 122 1.23 -3.51 5.36
CA THR A 122 0.43 -4.46 4.57
C THR A 122 -0.14 -5.56 5.46
N LYS A 123 0.70 -6.18 6.31
CA LYS A 123 0.26 -7.24 7.26
C LYS A 123 -0.75 -6.71 8.28
N ALA A 124 -0.60 -5.48 8.76
CA ALA A 124 -1.58 -4.86 9.66
C ALA A 124 -2.96 -4.73 9.01
N ALA A 125 -3.02 -4.30 7.75
CA ALA A 125 -4.28 -4.21 7.01
C ALA A 125 -4.90 -5.59 6.70
N GLU A 126 -4.08 -6.61 6.44
CA GLU A 126 -4.54 -7.99 6.26
C GLU A 126 -5.21 -8.53 7.52
N ARG A 127 -4.60 -8.28 8.69
CA ARG A 127 -5.23 -8.58 9.99
C ARG A 127 -6.53 -7.82 10.19
N ALA A 128 -6.57 -6.53 9.75
CA ALA A 128 -7.79 -5.73 9.82
C ALA A 128 -8.94 -6.34 9.03
N LEU A 129 -8.69 -6.75 7.78
CA LEU A 129 -9.70 -7.36 6.90
C LEU A 129 -10.23 -8.67 7.49
N ALA A 130 -9.35 -9.50 8.03
CA ALA A 130 -9.75 -10.75 8.68
C ALA A 130 -10.59 -10.50 9.95
N ALA A 131 -10.26 -9.46 10.73
CA ALA A 131 -11.03 -9.08 11.92
C ALA A 131 -12.39 -8.45 11.58
N LEU A 132 -12.49 -7.70 10.47
CA LEU A 132 -13.72 -7.06 10.01
C LEU A 132 -14.73 -8.05 9.41
N SER A 133 -14.25 -9.10 8.73
CA SER A 133 -15.10 -10.09 8.07
C SER A 133 -14.60 -11.50 8.26
N PRO A 134 -15.24 -12.30 9.14
CA PRO A 134 -14.95 -13.73 9.26
C PRO A 134 -15.13 -14.50 7.94
N ALA A 135 -16.12 -14.12 7.11
CA ALA A 135 -16.35 -14.76 5.81
C ALA A 135 -15.20 -14.47 4.83
N PHE A 136 -14.64 -13.27 4.86
CA PHE A 136 -13.43 -12.94 4.12
C PHE A 136 -12.24 -13.77 4.62
N ALA A 137 -12.04 -13.83 5.95
CA ALA A 137 -10.96 -14.59 6.55
C ALA A 137 -11.03 -16.08 6.17
N GLU A 138 -12.23 -16.69 6.17
CA GLU A 138 -12.45 -18.09 5.73
C GLU A 138 -12.05 -18.29 4.26
N LYS A 139 -12.44 -17.37 3.35
CA LYS A 139 -12.06 -17.45 1.93
C LYS A 139 -10.54 -17.38 1.76
N MET A 140 -9.88 -16.43 2.45
CA MET A 140 -8.44 -16.29 2.36
C MET A 140 -7.69 -17.51 2.92
N ALA A 141 -8.12 -18.05 4.07
CA ALA A 141 -7.57 -19.28 4.65
C ALA A 141 -7.78 -20.52 3.76
N ALA A 142 -8.84 -20.52 2.92
CA ALA A 142 -9.07 -21.55 1.90
C ALA A 142 -8.21 -21.38 0.64
N GLY A 143 -7.34 -20.35 0.58
CA GLY A 143 -6.46 -20.07 -0.56
C GLY A 143 -7.14 -19.36 -1.73
N SER A 144 -8.26 -18.67 -1.49
CA SER A 144 -8.89 -17.82 -2.50
C SER A 144 -7.96 -16.66 -2.87
N ARG A 145 -8.04 -16.21 -4.11
CA ARG A 145 -7.45 -14.92 -4.48
C ARG A 145 -8.25 -13.81 -3.81
N ILE A 146 -7.60 -12.71 -3.46
CA ILE A 146 -8.27 -11.62 -2.75
C ILE A 146 -9.40 -11.02 -3.61
N GLU A 147 -9.22 -10.94 -4.93
CA GLU A 147 -10.21 -10.45 -5.88
C GLU A 147 -11.53 -11.25 -5.83
N ASP A 148 -11.41 -12.56 -5.56
CA ASP A 148 -12.55 -13.48 -5.46
C ASP A 148 -13.17 -13.48 -4.03
N ALA A 149 -12.56 -12.78 -3.09
CA ALA A 149 -13.01 -12.67 -1.70
C ALA A 149 -13.63 -11.31 -1.37
N LEU A 150 -13.49 -10.29 -2.24
CA LEU A 150 -13.98 -8.93 -1.99
C LEU A 150 -15.50 -8.86 -1.76
N ASP A 151 -16.29 -9.78 -2.35
CA ASP A 151 -17.73 -9.88 -2.15
C ASP A 151 -18.16 -10.21 -0.71
N ALA A 152 -17.22 -10.68 0.13
CA ALA A 152 -17.43 -10.89 1.56
C ALA A 152 -17.17 -9.64 2.41
N LEU A 153 -16.81 -8.51 1.80
CA LEU A 153 -16.51 -7.23 2.44
C LEU A 153 -17.61 -6.20 2.10
N ASP A 154 -17.68 -5.16 2.91
CA ASP A 154 -18.51 -4.01 2.68
C ASP A 154 -17.71 -2.70 2.80
N ARG A 155 -18.40 -1.56 2.73
CA ARG A 155 -17.79 -0.22 2.84
C ARG A 155 -16.90 -0.05 4.08
N SER A 156 -17.17 -0.73 5.19
CA SER A 156 -16.36 -0.62 6.42
C SER A 156 -14.92 -1.13 6.24
N ALA A 157 -14.68 -1.97 5.22
CA ALA A 157 -13.37 -2.49 4.89
C ALA A 157 -12.52 -1.54 4.03
N VAL A 158 -13.11 -0.48 3.46
CA VAL A 158 -12.40 0.46 2.57
C VAL A 158 -11.12 1.03 3.20
N PRO A 159 -11.08 1.47 4.48
CA PRO A 159 -9.84 1.93 5.10
C PRO A 159 -8.73 0.87 5.07
N ALA A 160 -9.04 -0.36 5.45
CA ALA A 160 -8.05 -1.44 5.47
C ALA A 160 -7.58 -1.81 4.05
N LEU A 161 -8.49 -1.91 3.09
CA LEU A 161 -8.19 -2.20 1.68
C LEU A 161 -7.30 -1.12 1.06
N TYR A 162 -7.64 0.15 1.27
CA TYR A 162 -6.91 1.28 0.73
C TYR A 162 -5.47 1.34 1.27
N TRP A 163 -5.29 1.25 2.59
CA TRP A 163 -3.96 1.31 3.19
C TRP A 163 -3.14 0.05 2.94
N ARG A 164 -3.79 -1.13 2.84
CA ARG A 164 -3.12 -2.34 2.38
C ARG A 164 -2.50 -2.14 1.00
N SER A 165 -3.30 -1.66 0.05
CA SER A 165 -2.85 -1.45 -1.32
C SER A 165 -1.77 -0.37 -1.42
N SER A 166 -1.86 0.69 -0.62
CA SER A 166 -0.86 1.75 -0.57
C SER A 166 0.48 1.24 -0.03
N ASN A 167 0.47 0.49 1.07
CA ASN A 167 1.67 -0.12 1.65
C ASN A 167 2.25 -1.19 0.72
N LEU A 168 1.43 -2.12 0.20
CA LEU A 168 1.86 -3.17 -0.72
C LEU A 168 2.48 -2.60 -1.99
N GLY A 169 1.86 -1.57 -2.58
CA GLY A 169 2.38 -0.92 -3.78
C GLY A 169 3.74 -0.26 -3.53
N ARG A 170 3.93 0.36 -2.37
CA ARG A 170 5.22 0.96 -1.99
C ARG A 170 6.29 -0.12 -1.76
N TRP A 171 5.99 -1.13 -0.95
CA TRP A 171 6.88 -2.27 -0.73
C TRP A 171 7.27 -2.96 -2.05
N ALA A 172 6.30 -3.28 -2.90
CA ALA A 172 6.56 -3.95 -4.17
C ALA A 172 7.43 -3.11 -5.13
N THR A 173 7.26 -1.78 -5.12
CA THR A 173 8.10 -0.86 -5.89
C THR A 173 9.56 -0.91 -5.41
N LEU A 174 9.78 -0.99 -4.10
CA LEU A 174 11.10 -1.06 -3.48
C LEU A 174 11.76 -2.43 -3.68
N GLU A 175 10.96 -3.50 -3.82
CA GLU A 175 11.49 -4.83 -4.13
C GLU A 175 11.97 -4.94 -5.58
N SER A 176 11.06 -4.77 -6.54
CA SER A 176 11.40 -4.79 -7.96
C SER A 176 10.19 -4.45 -8.83
N PHE A 177 10.45 -4.03 -10.07
CA PHE A 177 9.40 -3.86 -11.07
C PHE A 177 8.61 -5.15 -11.35
N ALA A 178 9.27 -6.32 -11.35
CA ALA A 178 8.61 -7.61 -11.53
C ALA A 178 7.65 -7.92 -10.37
N THR A 179 8.06 -7.62 -9.13
CA THR A 179 7.23 -7.77 -7.94
C THR A 179 6.01 -6.83 -8.01
N LEU A 180 6.22 -5.55 -8.34
CA LEU A 180 5.12 -4.59 -8.52
C LEU A 180 4.11 -5.08 -9.56
N LEU A 181 4.59 -5.58 -10.69
CA LEU A 181 3.74 -6.09 -11.77
C LEU A 181 2.95 -7.34 -11.35
N SER A 182 3.49 -8.19 -10.48
CA SER A 182 2.82 -9.40 -10.00
C SER A 182 1.58 -9.11 -9.14
N TYR A 183 1.56 -7.97 -8.43
CA TYR A 183 0.43 -7.54 -7.58
C TYR A 183 -0.57 -6.60 -8.29
N LYS A 184 -0.34 -6.25 -9.57
CA LYS A 184 -1.14 -5.24 -10.26
C LYS A 184 -2.64 -5.54 -10.33
N ASP A 185 -3.02 -6.79 -10.59
CA ASP A 185 -4.42 -7.19 -10.76
C ASP A 185 -5.14 -7.22 -9.42
N GLU A 186 -4.48 -7.72 -8.37
CA GLU A 186 -4.96 -7.71 -6.99
C GLU A 186 -5.23 -6.27 -6.51
N VAL A 187 -4.22 -5.40 -6.59
CA VAL A 187 -4.35 -4.02 -6.11
C VAL A 187 -5.37 -3.23 -6.93
N ARG A 188 -5.45 -3.50 -8.24
CA ARG A 188 -6.45 -2.91 -9.09
C ARG A 188 -7.87 -3.30 -8.67
N ALA A 189 -8.16 -4.58 -8.45
CA ALA A 189 -9.47 -5.05 -8.03
C ALA A 189 -9.88 -4.45 -6.66
N ILE A 190 -8.95 -4.37 -5.72
CA ILE A 190 -9.17 -3.70 -4.44
C ILE A 190 -9.53 -2.23 -4.62
N MET A 191 -8.81 -1.49 -5.48
CA MET A 191 -9.08 -0.07 -5.68
C MET A 191 -10.36 0.18 -6.51
N GLU A 192 -10.75 -0.75 -7.40
CA GLU A 192 -12.07 -0.73 -8.04
C GLU A 192 -13.18 -0.88 -6.99
N PHE A 193 -13.02 -1.77 -6.01
CA PHE A 193 -13.94 -1.89 -4.88
C PHE A 193 -13.98 -0.59 -4.05
N CYS A 194 -12.83 -0.03 -3.68
CA CYS A 194 -12.78 1.22 -2.92
C CYS A 194 -13.45 2.39 -3.67
N LEU A 195 -13.23 2.48 -4.99
CA LEU A 195 -13.85 3.51 -5.83
C LEU A 195 -15.38 3.34 -5.92
N ALA A 196 -15.88 2.10 -5.92
CA ALA A 196 -17.31 1.82 -5.95
C ALA A 196 -18.00 2.11 -4.60
N GLU A 197 -17.38 1.69 -3.50
CA GLU A 197 -17.97 1.78 -2.15
C GLU A 197 -17.78 3.15 -1.50
N GLU A 198 -16.63 3.79 -1.69
CA GLU A 198 -16.32 5.08 -1.08
C GLU A 198 -15.32 5.88 -1.94
N PRO A 199 -15.75 6.47 -3.07
CA PRO A 199 -14.88 7.19 -4.01
C PRO A 199 -14.13 8.35 -3.36
N THR A 200 -14.71 8.99 -2.34
CA THR A 200 -14.12 10.15 -1.65
C THR A 200 -13.16 9.77 -0.52
N TYR A 201 -12.97 8.45 -0.27
CA TYR A 201 -12.06 8.02 0.78
C TYR A 201 -10.68 8.65 0.62
N TRP A 202 -10.14 9.14 1.71
CA TRP A 202 -8.83 9.79 1.79
C TRP A 202 -8.59 10.82 0.67
N TYR A 203 -9.49 11.81 0.61
CA TYR A 203 -9.40 12.93 -0.36
C TYR A 203 -9.31 12.44 -1.81
N GLN A 204 -10.30 11.70 -2.25
CA GLN A 204 -10.38 11.08 -3.59
C GLN A 204 -9.18 10.14 -3.87
N GLY A 205 -8.77 9.39 -2.86
CA GLY A 205 -7.63 8.47 -2.90
C GLY A 205 -7.70 7.39 -3.98
N PRO A 206 -8.87 6.73 -4.20
CA PRO A 206 -8.99 5.74 -5.28
C PRO A 206 -8.70 6.32 -6.67
N ASP A 207 -9.17 7.54 -6.99
CA ASP A 207 -8.83 8.19 -8.25
C ASP A 207 -7.34 8.51 -8.34
N ARG A 208 -6.74 9.04 -7.28
CA ARG A 208 -5.29 9.27 -7.24
C ARG A 208 -4.51 7.97 -7.49
N TYR A 209 -4.93 6.86 -6.91
CA TYR A 209 -4.33 5.56 -7.19
C TYR A 209 -4.43 5.19 -8.66
N PHE A 210 -5.61 5.34 -9.30
CA PHE A 210 -5.76 5.03 -10.72
C PHE A 210 -4.95 5.97 -11.61
N GLY A 211 -4.78 7.23 -11.21
CA GLY A 211 -3.83 8.14 -11.86
C GLY A 211 -2.42 7.54 -11.91
N ILE A 212 -1.90 7.11 -10.75
CA ILE A 212 -0.59 6.46 -10.63
C ILE A 212 -0.54 5.14 -11.40
N PHE A 213 -1.55 4.29 -11.25
CA PHE A 213 -1.61 2.98 -11.90
C PHE A 213 -1.51 3.09 -13.42
N TYR A 214 -2.36 3.91 -14.04
CA TYR A 214 -2.36 4.08 -15.49
C TYR A 214 -1.09 4.76 -16.03
N ALA A 215 -0.43 5.60 -15.23
CA ALA A 215 0.86 6.16 -15.60
C ALA A 215 1.99 5.13 -15.52
N ARG A 216 2.07 4.34 -14.45
CA ARG A 216 3.17 3.38 -14.21
C ARG A 216 3.08 2.14 -15.09
N ALA A 217 1.88 1.59 -15.26
CA ALA A 217 1.71 0.36 -15.99
C ALA A 217 2.14 0.52 -17.46
N PRO A 218 2.89 -0.44 -18.03
CA PRO A 218 3.10 -0.49 -19.48
C PRO A 218 1.77 -0.68 -20.21
N SER A 219 1.70 -0.27 -21.46
CA SER A 219 0.45 -0.38 -22.27
C SER A 219 -0.08 -1.81 -22.35
N PHE A 220 0.78 -2.82 -22.46
CA PHE A 220 0.39 -4.23 -22.48
C PHE A 220 -0.15 -4.73 -21.11
N ALA A 221 0.15 -4.01 -20.03
CA ALA A 221 -0.32 -4.28 -18.66
C ALA A 221 -1.47 -3.36 -18.22
N GLY A 222 -2.06 -2.60 -19.16
CA GLY A 222 -3.22 -1.75 -18.93
C GLY A 222 -2.91 -0.27 -18.73
N GLY A 223 -1.66 0.16 -18.92
CA GLY A 223 -1.26 1.57 -18.84
C GLY A 223 -1.95 2.43 -19.90
N ASP A 224 -2.37 3.65 -19.51
CA ASP A 224 -3.08 4.61 -20.36
C ASP A 224 -2.91 6.03 -19.81
N MET A 225 -2.07 6.83 -20.46
CA MET A 225 -1.75 8.18 -20.02
C MET A 225 -2.95 9.14 -20.02
N LYS A 226 -3.94 8.91 -20.90
CA LYS A 226 -5.18 9.72 -20.92
C LYS A 226 -6.07 9.40 -19.73
N LYS A 227 -6.23 8.12 -19.39
CA LYS A 227 -6.95 7.71 -18.18
C LYS A 227 -6.24 8.19 -16.92
N SER A 228 -4.91 8.08 -16.88
CA SER A 228 -4.10 8.60 -15.80
C SER A 228 -4.40 10.09 -15.55
N ALA A 229 -4.29 10.92 -16.58
CA ALA A 229 -4.59 12.34 -16.46
C ALA A 229 -6.03 12.60 -16.00
N ALA A 230 -7.02 11.86 -16.53
CA ALA A 230 -8.42 12.02 -16.14
C ALA A 230 -8.65 11.73 -14.64
N HIS A 231 -8.05 10.66 -14.10
CA HIS A 231 -8.16 10.32 -12.69
C HIS A 231 -7.41 11.32 -11.79
N PHE A 232 -6.21 11.76 -12.16
CA PHE A 232 -5.51 12.81 -11.40
C PHE A 232 -6.32 14.09 -11.36
N ASN A 233 -6.88 14.54 -12.50
CA ASN A 233 -7.70 15.74 -12.56
C ASN A 233 -8.97 15.59 -11.71
N ALA A 234 -9.68 14.47 -11.77
CA ALA A 234 -10.85 14.22 -10.92
C ALA A 234 -10.51 14.33 -9.42
N SER A 235 -9.36 13.77 -9.00
CA SER A 235 -8.91 13.89 -7.62
C SER A 235 -8.54 15.32 -7.23
N MET A 236 -7.85 16.07 -8.10
CA MET A 236 -7.46 17.46 -7.83
C MET A 236 -8.65 18.42 -7.84
N GLU A 237 -9.64 18.20 -8.71
CA GLU A 237 -10.86 19.01 -8.76
C GLU A 237 -11.73 18.81 -7.52
N ALA A 238 -11.84 17.55 -7.04
CA ALA A 238 -12.62 17.25 -5.85
C ALA A 238 -11.95 17.74 -4.56
N HIS A 239 -10.61 17.65 -4.47
CA HIS A 239 -9.83 18.00 -3.29
C HIS A 239 -8.55 18.78 -3.65
N PRO A 240 -8.67 20.05 -4.05
CA PRO A 240 -7.53 20.86 -4.51
C PRO A 240 -6.49 21.10 -3.41
N ASP A 241 -6.89 21.06 -2.15
CA ASP A 241 -6.06 21.33 -0.98
C ASP A 241 -5.39 20.08 -0.39
N TYR A 242 -5.64 18.90 -0.96
CA TYR A 242 -4.85 17.68 -0.71
C TYR A 242 -3.72 17.57 -1.75
N TRP A 243 -2.53 17.93 -1.36
CA TRP A 243 -1.42 18.13 -2.31
C TRP A 243 -0.74 16.86 -2.81
N GLY A 244 -0.96 15.74 -2.15
CA GLY A 244 -0.39 14.45 -2.59
C GLY A 244 -0.79 14.06 -4.01
N THR A 245 -1.95 14.53 -4.51
CA THR A 245 -2.36 14.27 -5.89
C THR A 245 -1.50 15.07 -6.89
N ARG A 246 -1.17 16.33 -6.58
CA ARG A 246 -0.31 17.15 -7.45
C ARG A 246 1.11 16.63 -7.52
N VAL A 247 1.68 16.26 -6.37
CA VAL A 247 3.02 15.68 -6.31
C VAL A 247 3.06 14.36 -7.07
N ALA A 248 2.06 13.49 -6.88
CA ALA A 248 1.98 12.23 -7.62
C ALA A 248 1.83 12.44 -9.14
N MET A 249 1.04 13.40 -9.59
CA MET A 249 0.92 13.72 -11.01
C MET A 249 2.22 14.27 -11.60
N ALA A 250 2.95 15.09 -10.85
CA ALA A 250 4.25 15.58 -11.28
C ALA A 250 5.25 14.43 -11.44
N GLU A 251 5.38 13.57 -10.42
CA GLU A 251 6.33 12.45 -10.38
C GLU A 251 5.99 11.35 -11.41
N GLU A 252 4.71 11.02 -11.59
CA GLU A 252 4.30 9.83 -12.36
C GLU A 252 3.85 10.13 -13.79
N TRP A 253 3.21 11.28 -14.00
CA TRP A 253 2.63 11.62 -15.29
C TRP A 253 3.46 12.64 -16.05
N ALA A 254 3.81 13.77 -15.42
CA ALA A 254 4.45 14.88 -16.12
C ALA A 254 5.86 14.51 -16.61
N ILE A 255 6.66 13.78 -15.80
CA ILE A 255 7.97 13.26 -16.20
C ILE A 255 7.81 12.31 -17.41
N LYS A 256 6.86 11.38 -17.36
CA LYS A 256 6.66 10.38 -18.41
C LYS A 256 6.19 10.96 -19.74
N GLU A 257 5.45 12.06 -19.71
CA GLU A 257 4.98 12.79 -20.89
C GLU A 257 5.96 13.89 -21.34
N ASP A 258 7.15 13.97 -20.71
CA ASP A 258 8.16 15.02 -20.99
C ASP A 258 7.58 16.44 -20.87
N ASN A 259 6.66 16.63 -19.91
CA ASN A 259 5.93 17.90 -19.70
C ASN A 259 6.50 18.70 -18.54
N LYS A 260 7.68 19.31 -18.78
CA LYS A 260 8.38 20.12 -17.79
C LYS A 260 7.56 21.29 -17.26
N ASP A 261 6.77 21.94 -18.12
CA ASP A 261 5.96 23.10 -17.72
C ASP A 261 4.89 22.71 -16.69
N LEU A 262 4.15 21.62 -16.95
CA LEU A 262 3.16 21.13 -16.00
C LEU A 262 3.82 20.59 -14.72
N TYR A 263 4.96 19.93 -14.82
CA TYR A 263 5.73 19.47 -13.67
C TYR A 263 6.04 20.62 -12.71
N LEU A 264 6.57 21.72 -13.24
CA LEU A 264 6.87 22.91 -12.44
C LEU A 264 5.61 23.57 -11.90
N GLU A 265 4.54 23.70 -12.69
CA GLU A 265 3.27 24.26 -12.24
C GLU A 265 2.71 23.52 -11.03
N LEU A 266 2.68 22.16 -11.07
CA LEU A 266 2.17 21.33 -10.00
C LEU A 266 3.00 21.46 -8.72
N LEU A 267 4.33 21.44 -8.84
CA LEU A 267 5.22 21.56 -7.68
C LEU A 267 5.22 22.96 -7.09
N ASP A 268 5.18 24.01 -7.92
CA ASP A 268 5.13 25.39 -7.45
C ASP A 268 3.83 25.71 -6.72
N TYR A 269 2.70 25.14 -7.15
CA TYR A 269 1.44 25.25 -6.42
C TYR A 269 1.59 24.67 -4.98
N VAL A 270 2.19 23.50 -4.84
CA VAL A 270 2.40 22.84 -3.54
C VAL A 270 3.35 23.66 -2.67
N LEU A 271 4.46 24.14 -3.23
CA LEU A 271 5.47 24.90 -2.48
C LEU A 271 4.99 26.29 -2.03
N ALA A 272 4.08 26.91 -2.76
CA ALA A 272 3.50 28.22 -2.42
C ALA A 272 2.31 28.12 -1.46
N GLY A 273 1.72 26.94 -1.30
CA GLY A 273 0.50 26.76 -0.50
C GLY A 273 0.73 26.85 1.00
N ASP A 274 -0.32 27.21 1.76
CA ASP A 274 -0.32 27.13 3.23
C ASP A 274 -0.65 25.69 3.64
N PRO A 275 0.28 24.92 4.26
CA PRO A 275 0.03 23.54 4.64
C PRO A 275 -1.10 23.39 5.67
N ASP A 276 -1.53 24.46 6.32
CA ASP A 276 -2.61 24.48 7.31
C ASP A 276 -4.00 24.72 6.68
N VAL A 277 -4.10 24.77 5.35
CA VAL A 277 -5.37 24.96 4.61
C VAL A 277 -6.43 23.93 5.02
N ILE A 278 -6.03 22.70 5.33
CA ILE A 278 -6.83 21.67 6.01
C ILE A 278 -6.05 21.25 7.26
N PRO A 279 -6.39 21.76 8.46
CA PRO A 279 -5.58 21.55 9.67
C PRO A 279 -5.31 20.07 10.00
N TYR A 280 -6.30 19.20 9.75
CA TYR A 280 -6.16 17.76 10.04
C TYR A 280 -5.05 17.06 9.22
N ILE A 281 -4.84 17.50 7.97
CA ILE A 281 -3.81 16.94 7.07
C ILE A 281 -2.60 17.86 6.89
N LYS A 282 -2.43 18.84 7.78
CA LYS A 282 -1.22 19.67 7.76
C LYS A 282 0.08 18.86 7.74
N PRO A 283 0.23 17.77 8.52
CA PRO A 283 1.42 16.92 8.44
C PRO A 283 1.62 16.29 7.07
N GLU A 284 0.56 15.82 6.40
CA GLU A 284 0.61 15.29 5.03
C GLU A 284 1.02 16.37 4.04
N ASN A 285 0.41 17.55 4.10
CA ASN A 285 0.77 18.67 3.22
C ASN A 285 2.22 19.13 3.42
N LEU A 286 2.75 19.16 4.66
CA LEU A 286 4.16 19.42 4.93
C LEU A 286 5.08 18.33 4.32
N CYS A 287 4.67 17.06 4.39
CA CYS A 287 5.35 15.96 3.75
C CYS A 287 5.39 16.16 2.22
N GLU A 288 4.27 16.53 1.61
CA GLU A 288 4.19 16.78 0.17
C GLU A 288 5.02 17.99 -0.26
N GLN A 289 5.10 19.06 0.56
CA GLN A 289 6.03 20.17 0.30
C GLN A 289 7.50 19.71 0.32
N ARG A 290 7.87 18.82 1.25
CA ARG A 290 9.22 18.26 1.30
C ARG A 290 9.53 17.45 0.02
N LYS A 291 8.60 16.60 -0.42
CA LYS A 291 8.74 15.84 -1.68
C LYS A 291 8.83 16.77 -2.88
N ALA A 292 7.94 17.76 -2.97
CA ALA A 292 7.93 18.72 -4.06
C ALA A 292 9.24 19.52 -4.16
N LYS A 293 9.84 19.86 -3.01
CA LYS A 293 11.13 20.54 -2.98
C LYS A 293 12.24 19.67 -3.56
N ILE A 294 12.34 18.41 -3.14
CA ILE A 294 13.35 17.46 -3.65
C ILE A 294 13.15 17.26 -5.15
N LEU A 295 11.93 16.96 -5.59
CA LEU A 295 11.63 16.77 -7.01
C LEU A 295 12.02 17.99 -7.86
N LYS A 296 11.83 19.19 -7.32
CA LYS A 296 12.21 20.43 -8.04
C LYS A 296 13.71 20.66 -8.05
N GLU A 297 14.43 20.28 -6.97
CA GLU A 297 15.90 20.36 -6.92
C GLU A 297 16.54 19.38 -7.92
N ASP A 298 15.93 18.20 -8.11
CA ASP A 298 16.41 17.13 -9.00
C ASP A 298 15.89 17.24 -10.44
N ILE A 299 15.33 18.40 -10.84
CA ILE A 299 14.66 18.58 -12.15
C ILE A 299 15.53 18.21 -13.35
N ASP A 300 16.84 18.46 -13.27
CA ASP A 300 17.79 18.13 -14.35
C ASP A 300 18.03 16.61 -14.51
N GLU A 301 17.54 15.78 -13.56
CA GLU A 301 17.56 14.32 -13.68
C GLU A 301 16.39 13.80 -14.53
N TYR A 302 15.35 14.61 -14.71
CA TYR A 302 14.09 14.20 -15.35
C TYR A 302 13.88 14.84 -16.73
N PHE A 303 14.47 16.02 -16.98
CA PHE A 303 14.29 16.80 -18.19
C PHE A 303 15.64 17.30 -18.74
#